data_6ee0fd835498630354ca210d988200de
#
_entry.id   6ee0fd835498630354ca210d988200de
#
_cell.length_a   1.000
_cell.length_b   1.000
_cell.length_c   1.000
_cell.angle_alpha   90.00
_cell.angle_beta   90.00
_cell.angle_gamma   90.00
#
_symmetry.space_group_name_H-M   'P 1'
#
loop_
_entity.id
_entity.type
_entity.pdbx_description
1 polymer ?
#
loop_
_entity_poly.entity_id
_entity_poly.type
_entity_poly.pdbx_seq_one_letter_code
_entity_poly.pdbx_strand_id
1 'polypeptide(L)'
;MSLREALLIALRGLRAHRLRSSLTMLGLIIGVSAVIVLFACGQGVQNSVNARIEPYVNLVTIVTQSVSVPGGPPAQNLTDADAAALRNAPDVATVTPVVTGTAPGTGAAANTTPGTTPIQTNTTTFLPGAIIGSTENWAVVNNRDIQTGSFFDEAQSRESARVVVLGPSVATTLFGDPRAALDQTVQINHRTFRVLGVLQSYGQQLDNTAVMPLSTARRYIVGHGIGTGDKLDQILVQASRQAAVPASMDQVARILDTRHRIDNSQMRDFQVQSLGHRVQTFQQIVLILTLFTPAVAAISLVVGGIGVLNIMLVSVTERTREIGIRKAIGATRRAILEQFLIESIVLAGLGGLVGVGVGIGLSLLAGAIAPALDPASGFLAGFAPVLSVLPVAGSFGISLAIGLLAGGYPAYRAAQLRPIEALRYE
;
A
#
# COMPACT_ATOMS: atom_id res chain seq x y z
N MET A 1 -49.09 10.96 -11.38
CA MET A 1 -48.77 10.05 -10.22
C MET A 1 -47.82 10.76 -9.30
N SER A 2 -48.12 10.78 -8.02
CA SER A 2 -47.13 11.31 -7.07
C SER A 2 -45.96 10.32 -6.88
N LEU A 3 -44.76 10.82 -6.61
CA LEU A 3 -43.56 10.01 -6.41
C LEU A 3 -43.77 8.98 -5.28
N ARG A 4 -44.57 9.33 -4.28
CA ARG A 4 -44.99 8.45 -3.17
C ARG A 4 -45.85 7.26 -3.63
N GLU A 5 -46.79 7.48 -4.51
CA GLU A 5 -47.63 6.41 -5.05
C GLU A 5 -46.80 5.43 -5.90
N ALA A 6 -45.88 5.96 -6.74
CA ALA A 6 -44.98 5.15 -7.52
C ALA A 6 -44.07 4.26 -6.64
N LEU A 7 -43.55 4.82 -5.55
CA LEU A 7 -42.71 4.08 -4.59
C LEU A 7 -43.50 2.96 -3.88
N LEU A 8 -44.74 3.25 -3.47
CA LEU A 8 -45.60 2.25 -2.82
C LEU A 8 -46.00 1.11 -3.75
N ILE A 9 -46.25 1.40 -5.03
CA ILE A 9 -46.55 0.40 -6.06
C ILE A 9 -45.32 -0.47 -6.33
N ALA A 10 -44.12 0.15 -6.46
CA ALA A 10 -42.87 -0.59 -6.65
C ALA A 10 -42.56 -1.53 -5.47
N LEU A 11 -42.74 -1.05 -4.22
CA LEU A 11 -42.55 -1.87 -3.02
C LEU A 11 -43.56 -3.04 -2.91
N ARG A 12 -44.81 -2.84 -3.36
CA ARG A 12 -45.80 -3.93 -3.42
C ARG A 12 -45.43 -4.96 -4.48
N GLY A 13 -44.96 -4.55 -5.65
CA GLY A 13 -44.48 -5.42 -6.71
C GLY A 13 -43.29 -6.29 -6.26
N LEU A 14 -42.36 -5.72 -5.50
CA LEU A 14 -41.22 -6.43 -4.90
C LEU A 14 -41.65 -7.51 -3.89
N ARG A 15 -42.71 -7.26 -3.14
CA ARG A 15 -43.24 -8.26 -2.17
C ARG A 15 -43.98 -9.42 -2.82
N ALA A 16 -44.53 -9.28 -4.02
CA ALA A 16 -45.24 -10.33 -4.72
C ALA A 16 -44.30 -11.45 -5.21
N HIS A 17 -43.07 -11.11 -5.64
CA HIS A 17 -42.10 -12.06 -6.16
C HIS A 17 -40.74 -11.96 -5.47
N ARG A 18 -40.72 -12.16 -4.16
CA ARG A 18 -39.54 -11.90 -3.27
C ARG A 18 -38.25 -12.56 -3.73
N LEU A 19 -38.30 -13.86 -4.08
CA LEU A 19 -37.10 -14.60 -4.50
C LEU A 19 -36.49 -14.05 -5.79
N ARG A 20 -37.31 -13.68 -6.79
CA ARG A 20 -36.82 -13.16 -8.06
C ARG A 20 -36.24 -11.75 -7.89
N SER A 21 -36.95 -10.90 -7.15
CA SER A 21 -36.52 -9.54 -6.88
C SER A 21 -35.23 -9.48 -6.02
N SER A 22 -35.08 -10.38 -5.04
CA SER A 22 -33.85 -10.46 -4.23
C SER A 22 -32.66 -10.93 -5.05
N LEU A 23 -32.87 -11.92 -5.94
CA LEU A 23 -31.78 -12.45 -6.78
C LEU A 23 -31.25 -11.43 -7.77
N THR A 24 -32.13 -10.58 -8.33
CA THR A 24 -31.72 -9.54 -9.27
C THR A 24 -31.11 -8.32 -8.58
N MET A 25 -31.69 -7.92 -7.43
CA MET A 25 -31.05 -6.88 -6.60
C MET A 25 -29.67 -7.32 -6.12
N LEU A 26 -29.45 -8.63 -5.87
CA LEU A 26 -28.16 -9.15 -5.44
C LEU A 26 -27.03 -8.79 -6.42
N GLY A 27 -27.28 -8.89 -7.73
CA GLY A 27 -26.29 -8.49 -8.76
C GLY A 27 -25.92 -6.99 -8.66
N LEU A 28 -26.92 -6.12 -8.46
CA LEU A 28 -26.67 -4.68 -8.26
C LEU A 28 -25.99 -4.39 -6.93
N ILE A 29 -26.40 -5.07 -5.85
CA ILE A 29 -25.79 -4.93 -4.52
C ILE A 29 -24.31 -5.33 -4.59
N ILE A 30 -23.99 -6.48 -5.17
CA ILE A 30 -22.61 -6.95 -5.31
C ILE A 30 -21.81 -5.97 -6.18
N GLY A 31 -22.35 -5.54 -7.31
CA GLY A 31 -21.67 -4.59 -8.21
C GLY A 31 -21.32 -3.27 -7.53
N VAL A 32 -22.30 -2.65 -6.88
CA VAL A 32 -22.10 -1.37 -6.17
C VAL A 32 -21.17 -1.53 -4.96
N SER A 33 -21.38 -2.56 -4.13
CA SER A 33 -20.55 -2.79 -2.95
C SER A 33 -19.10 -3.11 -3.32
N ALA A 34 -18.86 -3.89 -4.37
CA ALA A 34 -17.52 -4.21 -4.85
C ALA A 34 -16.74 -2.96 -5.28
N VAL A 35 -17.38 -2.03 -6.01
CA VAL A 35 -16.76 -0.75 -6.39
C VAL A 35 -16.32 0.02 -5.15
N ILE A 36 -17.23 0.17 -4.18
CA ILE A 36 -16.97 0.95 -2.97
C ILE A 36 -15.83 0.33 -2.15
N VAL A 37 -15.88 -0.99 -1.90
CA VAL A 37 -14.87 -1.70 -1.11
C VAL A 37 -13.49 -1.62 -1.78
N LEU A 38 -13.41 -1.96 -3.07
CA LEU A 38 -12.13 -1.99 -3.78
C LEU A 38 -11.52 -0.59 -3.90
N PHE A 39 -12.34 0.43 -4.12
CA PHE A 39 -11.84 1.82 -4.18
C PHE A 39 -11.38 2.31 -2.80
N ALA A 40 -12.18 2.04 -1.75
CA ALA A 40 -11.84 2.43 -0.38
C ALA A 40 -10.56 1.74 0.11
N CYS A 41 -10.43 0.43 -0.14
CA CYS A 41 -9.24 -0.33 0.21
C CYS A 41 -8.03 0.09 -0.63
N GLY A 42 -8.19 0.31 -1.93
CA GLY A 42 -7.11 0.77 -2.80
C GLY A 42 -6.53 2.12 -2.36
N GLN A 43 -7.38 3.09 -2.07
CA GLN A 43 -6.95 4.38 -1.52
C GLN A 43 -6.34 4.24 -0.12
N GLY A 44 -6.90 3.37 0.73
CA GLY A 44 -6.36 3.09 2.05
C GLY A 44 -4.93 2.54 1.99
N VAL A 45 -4.66 1.59 1.09
CA VAL A 45 -3.31 1.06 0.85
C VAL A 45 -2.37 2.15 0.34
N GLN A 46 -2.80 2.95 -0.66
CA GLN A 46 -1.97 4.05 -1.17
C GLN A 46 -1.59 5.04 -0.08
N ASN A 47 -2.55 5.46 0.75
CA ASN A 47 -2.28 6.39 1.84
C ASN A 47 -1.35 5.79 2.90
N SER A 48 -1.55 4.52 3.26
CA SER A 48 -0.67 3.82 4.22
C SER A 48 0.76 3.70 3.69
N VAL A 49 0.93 3.39 2.41
CA VAL A 49 2.24 3.33 1.77
C VAL A 49 2.88 4.72 1.69
N ASN A 50 2.14 5.73 1.24
CA ASN A 50 2.64 7.10 1.13
C ASN A 50 3.09 7.64 2.50
N ALA A 51 2.28 7.48 3.54
CA ALA A 51 2.62 7.94 4.89
C ALA A 51 3.91 7.31 5.44
N ARG A 52 4.19 6.05 5.10
CA ARG A 52 5.41 5.34 5.52
C ARG A 52 6.66 5.76 4.75
N ILE A 53 6.49 6.26 3.53
CA ILE A 53 7.58 6.56 2.61
C ILE A 53 7.89 8.05 2.55
N GLU A 54 6.91 8.88 2.84
CA GLU A 54 7.09 10.34 2.86
C GLU A 54 8.37 10.78 3.60
N PRO A 55 8.74 10.20 4.77
CA PRO A 55 9.98 10.54 5.46
C PRO A 55 11.26 10.21 4.68
N TYR A 56 11.19 9.29 3.73
CA TYR A 56 12.35 8.77 2.98
C TYR A 56 12.35 9.18 1.51
N VAL A 57 11.44 10.04 1.08
CA VAL A 57 11.30 10.45 -0.32
C VAL A 57 12.57 11.10 -0.86
N ASN A 58 13.30 11.81 -0.01
CA ASN A 58 14.54 12.49 -0.37
C ASN A 58 15.78 11.59 -0.26
N LEU A 59 15.61 10.33 0.14
CA LEU A 59 16.72 9.42 0.35
C LEU A 59 17.06 8.64 -0.92
N VAL A 60 18.32 8.74 -1.30
CA VAL A 60 18.95 7.96 -2.37
C VAL A 60 19.91 6.98 -1.72
N THR A 61 19.76 5.71 -2.03
CA THR A 61 20.63 4.65 -1.53
C THR A 61 21.50 4.13 -2.67
N ILE A 62 22.79 4.04 -2.41
CA ILE A 62 23.77 3.47 -3.31
C ILE A 62 24.23 2.16 -2.69
N VAL A 63 24.09 1.08 -3.42
CA VAL A 63 24.53 -0.26 -2.99
C VAL A 63 25.50 -0.84 -4.00
N THR A 64 26.44 -1.64 -3.52
CA THR A 64 27.34 -2.40 -4.39
C THR A 64 26.56 -3.45 -5.17
N GLN A 65 26.80 -3.56 -6.47
CA GLN A 65 26.19 -4.56 -7.33
C GLN A 65 27.31 -5.43 -7.93
N SER A 66 27.22 -6.73 -7.73
CA SER A 66 28.13 -7.66 -8.40
C SER A 66 27.64 -7.91 -9.82
N VAL A 67 28.11 -7.14 -10.77
CA VAL A 67 27.89 -7.43 -12.19
C VAL A 67 28.99 -8.35 -12.65
N SER A 68 28.67 -9.63 -12.81
CA SER A 68 29.59 -10.60 -13.38
C SER A 68 29.47 -10.58 -14.91
N VAL A 69 30.14 -9.64 -15.55
CA VAL A 69 30.24 -9.63 -17.02
C VAL A 69 31.49 -10.43 -17.38
N PRO A 70 31.39 -11.50 -18.18
CA PRO A 70 32.56 -12.25 -18.65
C PRO A 70 33.55 -11.32 -19.38
N GLY A 71 34.78 -11.16 -18.84
CA GLY A 71 35.81 -10.27 -19.41
C GLY A 71 35.71 -8.79 -18.96
N GLY A 72 34.81 -8.43 -18.08
CA GLY A 72 34.73 -7.09 -17.49
C GLY A 72 35.74 -6.86 -16.36
N PRO A 73 36.02 -5.59 -15.99
CA PRO A 73 36.83 -5.29 -14.82
C PRO A 73 36.18 -5.87 -13.55
N PRO A 74 36.95 -6.24 -12.51
CA PRO A 74 36.42 -6.71 -11.26
C PRO A 74 35.58 -5.60 -10.63
N ALA A 75 34.39 -5.93 -10.09
CA ALA A 75 33.53 -4.99 -9.39
C ALA A 75 34.31 -4.36 -8.22
N GLN A 76 34.30 -3.04 -8.17
CA GLN A 76 34.90 -2.29 -7.08
C GLN A 76 33.89 -2.15 -5.93
N ASN A 77 34.38 -2.15 -4.71
CA ASN A 77 33.52 -1.87 -3.56
C ASN A 77 33.38 -0.36 -3.39
N LEU A 78 32.24 0.08 -2.88
CA LEU A 78 32.08 1.46 -2.41
C LEU A 78 33.06 1.73 -1.28
N THR A 79 33.62 2.95 -1.25
CA THR A 79 34.64 3.35 -0.30
C THR A 79 34.29 4.68 0.40
N ASP A 80 35.02 4.99 1.50
CA ASP A 80 34.93 6.30 2.17
C ASP A 80 35.28 7.46 1.23
N ALA A 81 36.22 7.23 0.30
CA ALA A 81 36.60 8.23 -0.69
C ALA A 81 35.44 8.53 -1.66
N ASP A 82 34.60 7.53 -1.97
CA ASP A 82 33.39 7.74 -2.77
C ASP A 82 32.35 8.55 -1.99
N ALA A 83 32.10 8.20 -0.73
CA ALA A 83 31.22 8.97 0.15
C ALA A 83 31.70 10.43 0.30
N ALA A 84 33.00 10.66 0.43
CA ALA A 84 33.57 12.00 0.51
C ALA A 84 33.38 12.79 -0.79
N ALA A 85 33.55 12.17 -1.95
CA ALA A 85 33.35 12.82 -3.24
C ALA A 85 31.89 13.25 -3.47
N LEU A 86 30.93 12.44 -2.98
CA LEU A 86 29.51 12.73 -3.08
C LEU A 86 29.05 13.91 -2.21
N ARG A 87 29.76 14.24 -1.12
CA ARG A 87 29.42 15.40 -0.25
C ARG A 87 29.48 16.74 -0.97
N ASN A 88 30.24 16.83 -2.06
CA ASN A 88 30.42 18.07 -2.81
C ASN A 88 29.42 18.21 -3.98
N ALA A 89 28.50 17.28 -4.15
CA ALA A 89 27.48 17.36 -5.19
C ALA A 89 26.42 18.43 -4.86
N PRO A 90 26.04 19.31 -5.82
CA PRO A 90 25.22 20.51 -5.54
C PRO A 90 23.80 20.21 -5.04
N ASP A 91 23.22 19.08 -5.40
CA ASP A 91 21.86 18.67 -4.98
C ASP A 91 21.85 17.71 -3.79
N VAL A 92 22.99 17.53 -3.14
CA VAL A 92 23.18 16.64 -1.99
C VAL A 92 23.24 17.46 -0.71
N ALA A 93 22.39 17.14 0.26
CA ALA A 93 22.39 17.76 1.58
C ALA A 93 23.30 17.02 2.56
N THR A 94 23.23 15.70 2.59
CA THR A 94 23.99 14.87 3.53
C THR A 94 24.37 13.55 2.89
N VAL A 95 25.58 13.07 3.21
CA VAL A 95 26.09 11.76 2.78
C VAL A 95 26.44 10.94 4.02
N THR A 96 25.85 9.77 4.14
CA THR A 96 25.99 8.91 5.30
C THR A 96 26.51 7.53 4.85
N PRO A 97 27.78 7.22 5.10
CA PRO A 97 28.34 5.90 4.83
C PRO A 97 27.80 4.86 5.81
N VAL A 98 27.55 3.66 5.33
CA VAL A 98 26.97 2.57 6.10
C VAL A 98 27.75 1.27 5.85
N VAL A 99 28.03 0.58 6.94
CA VAL A 99 28.55 -0.78 6.96
C VAL A 99 27.60 -1.65 7.75
N THR A 100 27.28 -2.81 7.23
CA THR A 100 26.37 -3.75 7.89
C THR A 100 27.18 -4.92 8.44
N GLY A 101 27.10 -5.14 9.75
CA GLY A 101 27.76 -6.27 10.40
C GLY A 101 27.00 -7.56 10.11
N THR A 102 27.56 -8.36 9.21
CA THR A 102 27.23 -9.78 9.09
C THR A 102 28.41 -10.56 9.69
N ALA A 103 28.15 -11.48 10.63
CA ALA A 103 29.22 -12.26 11.23
C ALA A 103 29.98 -13.07 10.15
N PRO A 104 31.32 -12.97 10.05
CA PRO A 104 32.09 -13.87 9.21
C PRO A 104 32.13 -15.25 9.86
N GLY A 105 31.58 -16.23 9.18
CA GLY A 105 31.89 -17.62 9.41
C GLY A 105 30.91 -18.46 10.22
N THR A 106 29.79 -18.73 9.64
CA THR A 106 29.18 -20.06 9.72
C THR A 106 28.79 -20.47 8.31
N GLY A 107 29.56 -21.42 7.80
CA GLY A 107 29.39 -21.98 6.47
C GLY A 107 27.95 -22.40 6.24
N ALA A 108 27.55 -22.24 5.00
CA ALA A 108 26.34 -22.66 4.38
C ALA A 108 25.66 -23.88 5.01
N ALA A 109 24.73 -23.63 5.93
CA ALA A 109 23.58 -24.47 6.13
C ALA A 109 22.42 -23.72 5.49
N ALA A 110 21.95 -24.25 4.38
CA ALA A 110 20.94 -23.67 3.51
C ALA A 110 19.59 -23.56 4.23
N ASN A 111 19.35 -22.54 5.03
CA ASN A 111 18.05 -22.06 5.51
C ASN A 111 18.16 -21.07 6.69
N THR A 112 19.33 -20.53 7.00
CA THR A 112 19.48 -19.48 8.00
C THR A 112 19.85 -18.16 7.30
N THR A 113 19.15 -17.10 7.63
CA THR A 113 19.48 -15.71 7.28
C THR A 113 20.99 -15.47 7.47
N PRO A 114 21.71 -14.77 6.55
CA PRO A 114 23.15 -14.53 6.67
C PRO A 114 23.47 -14.06 8.08
N GLY A 115 24.41 -14.73 8.76
CA GLY A 115 24.63 -14.68 10.19
C GLY A 115 24.78 -13.27 10.73
N THR A 116 23.76 -12.82 11.44
CA THR A 116 23.83 -11.61 12.25
C THR A 116 24.56 -11.92 13.55
N THR A 117 25.48 -11.03 13.96
CA THR A 117 26.20 -11.18 15.22
C THR A 117 25.21 -11.06 16.39
N PRO A 118 25.16 -12.02 17.30
CA PRO A 118 24.25 -11.95 18.44
C PRO A 118 24.62 -10.81 19.38
N ILE A 119 23.60 -10.16 19.92
CA ILE A 119 23.71 -9.22 21.03
C ILE A 119 23.32 -9.96 22.30
N GLN A 120 24.16 -9.91 23.29
CA GLN A 120 23.99 -10.67 24.52
C GLN A 120 24.02 -9.76 25.74
N THR A 121 23.22 -10.11 26.72
CA THR A 121 23.32 -9.65 28.10
C THR A 121 23.76 -10.82 28.95
N ASN A 122 23.94 -10.63 30.27
CA ASN A 122 24.27 -11.73 31.17
C ASN A 122 23.20 -12.84 31.21
N THR A 123 21.97 -12.53 30.83
CA THR A 123 20.82 -13.42 30.98
C THR A 123 20.14 -13.78 29.65
N THR A 124 20.30 -12.96 28.62
CA THR A 124 19.51 -13.07 27.36
C THR A 124 20.39 -12.87 26.14
N THR A 125 20.14 -13.64 25.11
CA THR A 125 20.76 -13.49 23.77
C THR A 125 19.70 -13.14 22.74
N PHE A 126 20.01 -12.18 21.90
CA PHE A 126 19.13 -11.75 20.81
C PHE A 126 19.91 -11.67 19.48
N LEU A 127 19.27 -12.12 18.40
CA LEU A 127 19.79 -12.02 17.04
C LEU A 127 19.11 -10.85 16.34
N PRO A 128 19.79 -9.68 16.21
CA PRO A 128 19.23 -8.55 15.50
C PRO A 128 19.13 -8.84 14.00
N GLY A 129 18.20 -8.19 13.31
CA GLY A 129 18.10 -8.24 11.85
C GLY A 129 19.31 -7.61 11.15
N ALA A 130 19.89 -6.57 11.76
CA ALA A 130 21.12 -5.94 11.29
C ALA A 130 21.84 -5.21 12.43
N ILE A 131 23.19 -5.21 12.38
CA ILE A 131 24.03 -4.29 13.13
C ILE A 131 24.62 -3.30 12.13
N ILE A 132 24.31 -2.03 12.32
CA ILE A 132 24.63 -0.96 11.37
C ILE A 132 25.74 -0.10 11.97
N GLY A 133 26.85 0.01 11.24
CA GLY A 133 27.91 0.99 11.52
C GLY A 133 27.71 2.22 10.63
N SER A 134 27.57 3.41 11.22
CA SER A 134 27.33 4.62 10.47
C SER A 134 27.82 5.88 11.19
N THR A 135 27.55 7.06 10.61
CA THR A 135 27.87 8.37 11.22
C THR A 135 26.70 8.85 12.10
N GLU A 136 26.97 9.91 12.88
CA GLU A 136 26.01 10.59 13.76
C GLU A 136 24.76 11.08 13.03
N ASN A 137 24.84 11.34 11.75
CA ASN A 137 23.72 11.80 10.93
C ASN A 137 22.74 10.68 10.52
N TRP A 138 23.06 9.42 10.79
CA TRP A 138 22.28 8.28 10.34
C TRP A 138 20.82 8.35 10.83
N ALA A 139 20.61 8.72 12.09
CA ALA A 139 19.26 8.83 12.65
C ALA A 139 18.43 9.90 11.93
N VAL A 140 19.02 11.07 11.67
CA VAL A 140 18.37 12.18 10.97
C VAL A 140 18.06 11.81 9.52
N VAL A 141 19.03 11.24 8.79
CA VAL A 141 18.88 10.84 7.38
C VAL A 141 17.83 9.75 7.22
N ASN A 142 17.71 8.86 8.18
CA ASN A 142 16.69 7.80 8.20
C ASN A 142 15.40 8.21 8.93
N ASN A 143 15.24 9.48 9.29
CA ASN A 143 14.09 10.01 10.02
C ASN A 143 13.71 9.14 11.23
N ARG A 144 14.74 8.76 12.02
CA ARG A 144 14.62 7.88 13.18
C ARG A 144 14.75 8.68 14.46
N ASP A 145 13.64 8.88 15.13
CA ASP A 145 13.62 9.53 16.44
C ASP A 145 14.16 8.61 17.53
N ILE A 146 14.66 9.23 18.59
CA ILE A 146 15.11 8.53 19.80
C ILE A 146 13.97 8.52 20.81
N GLN A 147 13.55 7.34 21.23
CA GLN A 147 12.50 7.17 22.25
C GLN A 147 13.05 7.46 23.66
N THR A 148 14.26 7.04 23.93
CA THR A 148 14.89 7.19 25.26
C THR A 148 16.41 7.32 25.08
N GLY A 149 17.03 8.23 25.82
CA GLY A 149 18.48 8.48 25.74
C GLY A 149 18.87 9.42 24.60
N SER A 150 20.02 9.19 23.99
CA SER A 150 20.57 10.01 22.89
C SER A 150 21.22 9.14 21.83
N PHE A 151 21.43 9.72 20.64
CA PHE A 151 22.28 9.13 19.61
C PHE A 151 23.74 9.46 19.90
N PHE A 152 24.68 8.73 19.32
CA PHE A 152 26.10 9.04 19.47
C PHE A 152 26.47 10.31 18.67
N ASP A 153 27.43 11.05 19.19
CA ASP A 153 27.93 12.27 18.61
C ASP A 153 29.18 12.06 17.71
N GLU A 154 29.62 13.12 17.07
CA GLU A 154 30.79 13.12 16.20
C GLU A 154 32.09 12.74 16.94
N ALA A 155 32.24 13.17 18.20
CA ALA A 155 33.42 12.83 19.03
C ALA A 155 33.48 11.33 19.29
N GLN A 156 32.36 10.74 19.70
CA GLN A 156 32.24 9.29 19.92
C GLN A 156 32.47 8.49 18.64
N SER A 157 32.03 9.06 17.49
CA SER A 157 32.23 8.45 16.16
C SER A 157 33.73 8.45 15.78
N ARG A 158 34.45 9.55 16.03
CA ARG A 158 35.89 9.65 15.74
C ARG A 158 36.76 8.79 16.65
N GLU A 159 36.42 8.72 17.93
CA GLU A 159 37.16 7.95 18.95
C GLU A 159 36.91 6.44 18.89
N SER A 160 36.07 5.98 17.98
CA SER A 160 35.63 4.56 17.95
C SER A 160 35.05 4.12 19.29
N ALA A 161 34.25 4.97 19.93
CA ALA A 161 33.66 4.70 21.22
C ALA A 161 32.81 3.42 21.19
N ARG A 162 32.92 2.59 22.21
CA ARG A 162 32.12 1.35 22.32
C ARG A 162 30.74 1.65 22.85
N VAL A 163 29.93 2.28 21.99
CA VAL A 163 28.55 2.68 22.26
C VAL A 163 27.64 2.12 21.19
N VAL A 164 26.38 1.88 21.57
CA VAL A 164 25.36 1.35 20.67
C VAL A 164 24.00 1.97 20.97
N VAL A 165 23.22 2.21 19.92
CA VAL A 165 21.79 2.60 20.00
C VAL A 165 20.99 1.41 19.53
N LEU A 166 20.04 0.97 20.34
CA LEU A 166 19.25 -0.23 20.08
C LEU A 166 17.90 0.12 19.43
N GLY A 167 17.42 -0.75 18.55
CA GLY A 167 16.03 -0.73 18.14
C GLY A 167 15.11 -1.19 19.28
N PRO A 168 13.84 -0.77 19.29
CA PRO A 168 12.94 -1.06 20.40
C PRO A 168 12.68 -2.55 20.61
N SER A 169 12.63 -3.37 19.55
CA SER A 169 12.48 -4.82 19.67
C SER A 169 13.69 -5.48 20.33
N VAL A 170 14.90 -5.00 20.00
CA VAL A 170 16.15 -5.47 20.62
C VAL A 170 16.17 -5.12 22.11
N ALA A 171 15.86 -3.86 22.44
CA ALA A 171 15.84 -3.37 23.82
C ALA A 171 14.79 -4.11 24.68
N THR A 172 13.58 -4.29 24.15
CA THR A 172 12.51 -5.01 24.86
C THR A 172 12.86 -6.46 25.12
N THR A 173 13.46 -7.14 24.15
CA THR A 173 13.81 -8.56 24.32
C THR A 173 14.96 -8.75 25.30
N LEU A 174 15.95 -7.85 25.28
CA LEU A 174 17.12 -7.96 26.16
C LEU A 174 16.88 -7.49 27.61
N PHE A 175 16.03 -6.47 27.78
CA PHE A 175 15.87 -5.77 29.06
C PHE A 175 14.41 -5.72 29.57
N GLY A 176 13.44 -6.19 28.80
CA GLY A 176 12.01 -6.16 29.13
C GLY A 176 11.35 -4.79 28.85
N ASP A 177 12.00 -3.69 29.23
CA ASP A 177 11.55 -2.32 28.99
C ASP A 177 12.64 -1.55 28.21
N PRO A 178 12.32 -0.85 27.12
CA PRO A 178 13.24 0.03 26.41
C PRO A 178 13.94 1.06 27.31
N ARG A 179 13.25 1.56 28.33
CA ARG A 179 13.84 2.52 29.29
C ARG A 179 14.89 1.90 30.18
N ALA A 180 14.75 0.61 30.50
CA ALA A 180 15.72 -0.11 31.33
C ALA A 180 17.05 -0.39 30.60
N ALA A 181 17.06 -0.28 29.27
CA ALA A 181 18.24 -0.48 28.45
C ALA A 181 19.27 0.68 28.55
N LEU A 182 18.84 1.87 28.98
CA LEU A 182 19.70 3.05 29.02
C LEU A 182 20.88 2.85 29.98
N ASP A 183 22.08 3.23 29.54
CA ASP A 183 23.35 3.08 30.24
C ASP A 183 23.73 1.63 30.64
N GLN A 184 22.94 0.65 30.22
CA GLN A 184 23.30 -0.75 30.40
C GLN A 184 24.38 -1.17 29.40
N THR A 185 24.98 -2.34 29.67
CA THR A 185 26.01 -2.90 28.80
C THR A 185 25.50 -4.14 28.08
N VAL A 186 25.84 -4.25 26.81
CA VAL A 186 25.59 -5.42 25.98
C VAL A 186 26.90 -5.95 25.42
N GLN A 187 26.98 -7.24 25.20
CA GLN A 187 28.11 -7.88 24.53
C GLN A 187 27.76 -8.15 23.07
N ILE A 188 28.62 -7.70 22.17
CA ILE A 188 28.54 -7.94 20.72
C ILE A 188 29.92 -8.43 20.30
N ASN A 189 29.99 -9.59 19.68
CA ASN A 189 31.25 -10.21 19.28
C ASN A 189 32.29 -10.28 20.44
N HIS A 190 31.84 -10.71 21.61
CA HIS A 190 32.66 -10.83 22.84
C HIS A 190 33.26 -9.48 23.34
N ARG A 191 32.71 -8.37 22.93
CA ARG A 191 33.10 -7.02 23.36
C ARG A 191 31.92 -6.32 24.01
N THR A 192 32.20 -5.56 25.06
CA THR A 192 31.19 -4.82 25.81
C THR A 192 30.96 -3.45 25.18
N PHE A 193 29.70 -3.10 24.98
CA PHE A 193 29.23 -1.81 24.46
C PHE A 193 28.22 -1.21 25.43
N ARG A 194 28.28 0.10 25.63
CA ARG A 194 27.29 0.83 26.45
C ARG A 194 26.13 1.24 25.57
N VAL A 195 24.89 1.03 26.02
CA VAL A 195 23.67 1.50 25.36
C VAL A 195 23.46 2.97 25.64
N LEU A 196 23.49 3.81 24.59
CA LEU A 196 23.27 5.26 24.70
C LEU A 196 21.80 5.63 24.58
N GLY A 197 21.04 4.85 23.86
CA GLY A 197 19.64 5.15 23.62
C GLY A 197 18.91 4.04 22.92
N VAL A 198 17.59 4.21 22.81
CA VAL A 198 16.67 3.31 22.10
C VAL A 198 15.91 4.12 21.08
N LEU A 199 15.86 3.62 19.85
CA LEU A 199 15.11 4.21 18.75
C LEU A 199 13.60 4.10 18.99
N GLN A 200 12.84 5.01 18.44
CA GLN A 200 11.38 4.91 18.38
C GLN A 200 10.96 3.78 17.43
N SER A 201 9.82 3.13 17.73
CA SER A 201 9.28 2.06 16.90
C SER A 201 8.77 2.57 15.55
N TYR A 202 9.18 1.87 14.47
CA TYR A 202 8.75 2.14 13.09
C TYR A 202 8.29 0.86 12.35
N GLY A 203 8.10 -0.22 13.09
CA GLY A 203 7.68 -1.53 12.58
C GLY A 203 8.80 -2.57 12.65
N GLN A 204 8.39 -3.83 12.79
CA GLN A 204 9.26 -4.93 13.25
C GLN A 204 10.60 -5.07 12.52
N GLN A 205 10.64 -4.89 11.20
CA GLN A 205 11.90 -5.04 10.45
C GLN A 205 12.93 -3.96 10.78
N LEU A 206 12.48 -2.73 11.04
CA LEU A 206 13.33 -1.60 11.38
C LEU A 206 13.61 -1.54 12.89
N ASP A 207 12.73 -2.11 13.68
CA ASP A 207 12.85 -2.16 15.16
C ASP A 207 13.84 -3.21 15.63
N ASN A 208 14.21 -4.14 14.74
CA ASN A 208 15.14 -5.23 15.01
C ASN A 208 16.59 -4.89 14.58
N THR A 209 17.05 -3.66 14.85
CA THR A 209 18.37 -3.17 14.44
C THR A 209 19.17 -2.66 15.64
N ALA A 210 20.49 -2.65 15.51
CA ALA A 210 21.39 -1.95 16.41
C ALA A 210 22.31 -1.04 15.60
N VAL A 211 22.54 0.18 16.05
CA VAL A 211 23.35 1.19 15.34
C VAL A 211 24.52 1.60 16.21
N MET A 212 25.71 1.65 15.64
CA MET A 212 26.93 2.06 16.33
C MET A 212 27.79 2.94 15.43
N PRO A 213 28.81 3.66 15.95
CA PRO A 213 29.73 4.44 15.12
C PRO A 213 30.41 3.59 14.05
N LEU A 214 30.58 4.14 12.85
CA LEU A 214 31.18 3.46 11.70
C LEU A 214 32.56 2.88 12.01
N SER A 215 33.41 3.68 12.64
CA SER A 215 34.75 3.29 13.06
C SER A 215 34.72 2.14 14.08
N THR A 216 33.73 2.14 14.97
CA THR A 216 33.50 1.09 15.96
C THR A 216 33.06 -0.22 15.32
N ALA A 217 32.09 -0.14 14.37
CA ALA A 217 31.61 -1.29 13.63
C ALA A 217 32.74 -1.96 12.83
N ARG A 218 33.53 -1.18 12.13
CA ARG A 218 34.69 -1.69 11.38
C ARG A 218 35.71 -2.36 12.26
N ARG A 219 36.00 -1.75 13.41
CA ARG A 219 37.03 -2.25 14.33
C ARG A 219 36.63 -3.53 15.05
N TYR A 220 35.36 -3.71 15.38
CA TYR A 220 34.93 -4.77 16.28
C TYR A 220 33.94 -5.78 15.67
N ILE A 221 33.24 -5.41 14.62
CA ILE A 221 32.16 -6.22 14.03
C ILE A 221 32.52 -6.73 12.62
N VAL A 222 32.91 -5.84 11.73
CA VAL A 222 33.24 -6.17 10.34
C VAL A 222 34.70 -6.60 10.31
N GLY A 223 34.96 -7.88 10.33
CA GLY A 223 36.31 -8.46 10.50
C GLY A 223 37.41 -7.83 9.62
N HIS A 224 38.62 -7.83 10.15
CA HIS A 224 39.82 -7.26 9.54
C HIS A 224 40.39 -8.16 8.43
N GLY A 225 39.74 -8.19 7.27
CA GLY A 225 40.35 -8.72 6.03
C GLY A 225 41.35 -7.71 5.45
N ILE A 226 42.46 -8.17 4.88
CA ILE A 226 43.37 -7.32 4.14
C ILE A 226 42.58 -6.65 2.99
N GLY A 227 42.50 -5.30 2.97
CA GLY A 227 41.77 -4.55 1.95
C GLY A 227 40.31 -4.21 2.28
N THR A 228 39.80 -4.49 3.50
CA THR A 228 38.43 -4.18 3.90
C THR A 228 38.30 -2.85 4.67
N GLY A 229 39.40 -2.14 4.95
CA GLY A 229 39.42 -0.97 5.85
C GLY A 229 38.46 0.16 5.48
N ASP A 230 38.34 0.46 4.18
CA ASP A 230 37.53 1.58 3.66
C ASP A 230 36.25 1.13 2.95
N LYS A 231 35.95 -0.18 2.97
CA LYS A 231 34.80 -0.74 2.29
C LYS A 231 33.51 -0.29 2.95
N LEU A 232 32.52 0.07 2.12
CA LEU A 232 31.16 0.37 2.49
C LEU A 232 30.21 -0.61 1.82
N ASP A 233 29.15 -1.00 2.53
CA ASP A 233 28.09 -1.83 1.96
C ASP A 233 27.07 -0.98 1.24
N GLN A 234 26.82 0.23 1.76
CA GLN A 234 25.95 1.21 1.13
C GLN A 234 26.33 2.65 1.51
N ILE A 235 25.95 3.58 0.66
CA ILE A 235 26.04 5.01 0.92
C ILE A 235 24.62 5.57 0.83
N LEU A 236 24.17 6.24 1.91
CA LEU A 236 22.92 6.96 1.93
C LEU A 236 23.19 8.41 1.57
N VAL A 237 22.47 8.92 0.60
CA VAL A 237 22.56 10.31 0.14
C VAL A 237 21.19 10.96 0.32
N GLN A 238 21.13 12.01 1.10
CA GLN A 238 19.93 12.82 1.25
C GLN A 238 19.97 13.96 0.23
N ALA A 239 19.00 13.99 -0.68
CA ALA A 239 18.83 15.10 -1.60
C ALA A 239 18.34 16.36 -0.86
N SER A 240 18.73 17.53 -1.33
CA SER A 240 18.37 18.84 -0.72
C SER A 240 16.85 19.08 -0.68
N ARG A 241 16.10 18.51 -1.62
CA ARG A 241 14.63 18.56 -1.73
C ARG A 241 14.12 17.38 -2.58
N GLN A 242 12.86 17.02 -2.42
CA GLN A 242 12.24 15.94 -3.18
C GLN A 242 12.36 16.11 -4.70
N ALA A 243 12.15 17.32 -5.20
CA ALA A 243 12.28 17.63 -6.63
C ALA A 243 13.71 17.47 -7.16
N ALA A 244 14.73 17.50 -6.30
CA ALA A 244 16.13 17.34 -6.67
C ALA A 244 16.57 15.86 -6.69
N VAL A 245 15.75 14.90 -6.24
CA VAL A 245 16.11 13.48 -6.19
C VAL A 245 16.56 12.93 -7.56
N PRO A 246 15.84 13.14 -8.67
CA PRO A 246 16.30 12.66 -9.96
C PRO A 246 17.66 13.26 -10.37
N ALA A 247 17.83 14.58 -10.18
CA ALA A 247 19.08 15.26 -10.49
C ALA A 247 20.24 14.79 -9.60
N SER A 248 19.99 14.56 -8.31
CA SER A 248 20.98 14.02 -7.38
C SER A 248 21.37 12.58 -7.74
N MET A 249 20.44 11.74 -8.17
CA MET A 249 20.72 10.38 -8.64
C MET A 249 21.65 10.39 -9.86
N ASP A 250 21.37 11.27 -10.83
CA ASP A 250 22.20 11.40 -12.04
C ASP A 250 23.60 11.96 -11.71
N GLN A 251 23.70 12.90 -10.76
CA GLN A 251 24.99 13.44 -10.32
C GLN A 251 25.81 12.38 -9.59
N VAL A 252 25.18 11.67 -8.64
CA VAL A 252 25.79 10.55 -7.91
C VAL A 252 26.32 9.52 -8.88
N ALA A 253 25.50 9.12 -9.86
CA ALA A 253 25.89 8.12 -10.87
C ALA A 253 27.12 8.62 -11.67
N ARG A 254 27.13 9.86 -12.17
CA ARG A 254 28.26 10.40 -12.92
C ARG A 254 29.56 10.49 -12.10
N ILE A 255 29.46 10.92 -10.82
CA ILE A 255 30.62 10.99 -9.95
C ILE A 255 31.21 9.61 -9.72
N LEU A 256 30.37 8.60 -9.45
CA LEU A 256 30.83 7.23 -9.23
C LEU A 256 31.32 6.58 -10.53
N ASP A 257 30.67 6.78 -11.67
CA ASP A 257 31.12 6.30 -12.98
C ASP A 257 32.55 6.79 -13.25
N THR A 258 32.83 8.09 -13.01
CA THR A 258 34.17 8.67 -13.21
C THR A 258 35.19 8.06 -12.26
N ARG A 259 34.83 7.84 -10.98
CA ARG A 259 35.72 7.29 -9.95
C ARG A 259 36.05 5.83 -10.16
N HIS A 260 35.03 5.05 -10.53
CA HIS A 260 35.15 3.62 -10.81
C HIS A 260 35.60 3.33 -12.24
N ARG A 261 35.81 4.38 -13.07
CA ARG A 261 36.24 4.29 -14.48
C ARG A 261 35.28 3.45 -15.35
N ILE A 262 33.98 3.71 -15.18
CA ILE A 262 32.91 3.01 -15.88
C ILE A 262 32.44 3.87 -17.04
N ASP A 263 32.67 3.43 -18.27
CA ASP A 263 32.22 4.12 -19.48
C ASP A 263 30.82 3.69 -19.93
N ASN A 264 30.37 2.52 -19.49
CA ASN A 264 29.07 1.97 -19.88
C ASN A 264 28.20 1.75 -18.64
N SER A 265 27.03 2.39 -18.61
CA SER A 265 26.08 2.30 -17.50
C SER A 265 25.60 0.86 -17.20
N GLN A 266 25.65 -0.05 -18.19
CA GLN A 266 25.32 -1.46 -17.99
C GLN A 266 26.40 -2.25 -17.24
N MET A 267 27.61 -1.68 -17.13
CA MET A 267 28.75 -2.27 -16.42
C MET A 267 28.96 -1.67 -15.02
N ARG A 268 28.01 -0.91 -14.52
CA ARG A 268 28.10 -0.32 -13.17
C ARG A 268 28.20 -1.41 -12.12
N ASP A 269 29.18 -1.29 -11.25
CA ASP A 269 29.38 -2.13 -10.06
C ASP A 269 28.62 -1.59 -8.83
N PHE A 270 27.83 -0.56 -9.04
CA PHE A 270 26.92 0.03 -8.05
C PHE A 270 25.53 0.27 -8.63
N GLN A 271 24.55 0.31 -7.77
CA GLN A 271 23.16 0.67 -8.12
C GLN A 271 22.73 1.87 -7.29
N VAL A 272 22.27 2.92 -7.97
CA VAL A 272 21.65 4.09 -7.34
C VAL A 272 20.14 3.89 -7.30
N GLN A 273 19.58 3.85 -6.12
CA GLN A 273 18.16 3.60 -5.90
C GLN A 273 17.55 4.73 -5.07
N SER A 274 16.37 5.19 -5.45
CA SER A 274 15.56 6.04 -4.61
C SER A 274 14.34 5.24 -4.13
N LEU A 275 14.01 5.37 -2.84
CA LEU A 275 12.81 4.75 -2.32
C LEU A 275 11.56 5.34 -3.00
N GLY A 276 11.57 6.62 -3.31
CA GLY A 276 10.51 7.28 -4.09
C GLY A 276 10.26 6.63 -5.45
N HIS A 277 11.31 6.19 -6.14
CA HIS A 277 11.16 5.51 -7.44
C HIS A 277 10.52 4.11 -7.30
N ARG A 278 10.89 3.36 -6.26
CA ARG A 278 10.25 2.06 -5.93
C ARG A 278 8.76 2.23 -5.63
N VAL A 279 8.41 3.32 -4.97
CA VAL A 279 7.01 3.65 -4.66
C VAL A 279 6.22 4.00 -5.90
N GLN A 280 6.79 4.78 -6.81
CA GLN A 280 6.14 5.06 -8.10
C GLN A 280 5.79 3.77 -8.85
N THR A 281 6.71 2.80 -8.89
CA THR A 281 6.44 1.49 -9.48
C THR A 281 5.30 0.76 -8.74
N PHE A 282 5.30 0.78 -7.41
CA PHE A 282 4.21 0.20 -6.63
C PHE A 282 2.88 0.92 -6.87
N GLN A 283 2.88 2.25 -6.91
CA GLN A 283 1.68 3.04 -7.23
C GLN A 283 1.13 2.73 -8.61
N GLN A 284 1.99 2.49 -9.62
CA GLN A 284 1.57 2.04 -10.95
C GLN A 284 0.88 0.68 -10.89
N ILE A 285 1.39 -0.27 -10.12
CA ILE A 285 0.75 -1.58 -9.92
C ILE A 285 -0.62 -1.41 -9.27
N VAL A 286 -0.72 -0.60 -8.20
CA VAL A 286 -1.99 -0.33 -7.53
C VAL A 286 -2.97 0.38 -8.48
N LEU A 287 -2.49 1.31 -9.32
CA LEU A 287 -3.31 1.98 -10.33
C LEU A 287 -3.87 0.97 -11.34
N ILE A 288 -3.04 0.07 -11.85
CA ILE A 288 -3.48 -0.99 -12.78
C ILE A 288 -4.55 -1.85 -12.12
N LEU A 289 -4.32 -2.31 -10.88
CA LEU A 289 -5.31 -3.09 -10.13
C LEU A 289 -6.61 -2.31 -9.91
N THR A 290 -6.50 -1.01 -9.63
CA THR A 290 -7.66 -0.13 -9.47
C THR A 290 -8.43 0.06 -10.78
N LEU A 291 -7.77 0.02 -11.95
CA LEU A 291 -8.42 0.08 -13.26
C LEU A 291 -9.19 -1.21 -13.61
N PHE A 292 -8.81 -2.37 -13.06
CA PHE A 292 -9.59 -3.60 -13.22
C PHE A 292 -10.90 -3.59 -12.41
N THR A 293 -10.97 -2.81 -11.35
CA THR A 293 -12.16 -2.71 -10.49
C THR A 293 -13.41 -2.27 -11.25
N PRO A 294 -13.40 -1.20 -12.07
CA PRO A 294 -14.55 -0.82 -12.88
C PRO A 294 -14.97 -1.89 -13.89
N ALA A 295 -14.02 -2.67 -14.42
CA ALA A 295 -14.34 -3.75 -15.37
C ALA A 295 -15.13 -4.88 -14.70
N VAL A 296 -14.68 -5.35 -13.54
CA VAL A 296 -15.40 -6.37 -12.76
C VAL A 296 -16.77 -5.86 -12.31
N ALA A 297 -16.81 -4.62 -11.85
CA ALA A 297 -18.05 -3.98 -11.45
C ALA A 297 -19.04 -3.82 -12.61
N ALA A 298 -18.55 -3.43 -13.80
CA ALA A 298 -19.37 -3.33 -15.00
C ALA A 298 -20.02 -4.66 -15.37
N ILE A 299 -19.26 -5.77 -15.31
CA ILE A 299 -19.81 -7.11 -15.55
C ILE A 299 -20.92 -7.42 -14.53
N SER A 300 -20.67 -7.21 -13.24
CA SER A 300 -21.66 -7.46 -12.19
C SER A 300 -22.91 -6.61 -12.34
N LEU A 301 -22.73 -5.34 -12.71
CA LEU A 301 -23.82 -4.41 -12.94
C LEU A 301 -24.62 -4.74 -14.20
N VAL A 302 -23.97 -5.21 -15.29
CA VAL A 302 -24.65 -5.71 -16.49
C VAL A 302 -25.49 -6.92 -16.17
N VAL A 303 -24.96 -7.88 -15.40
CA VAL A 303 -25.72 -9.06 -14.94
C VAL A 303 -26.94 -8.63 -14.10
N GLY A 304 -26.74 -7.68 -13.17
CA GLY A 304 -27.84 -7.07 -12.43
C GLY A 304 -28.87 -6.38 -13.32
N GLY A 305 -28.42 -5.67 -14.35
CA GLY A 305 -29.28 -5.03 -15.36
C GLY A 305 -30.10 -6.01 -16.19
N ILE A 306 -29.49 -7.12 -16.61
CA ILE A 306 -30.21 -8.24 -17.29
C ILE A 306 -31.27 -8.80 -16.34
N GLY A 307 -30.98 -8.92 -15.06
CA GLY A 307 -31.93 -9.31 -14.05
C GLY A 307 -33.13 -8.35 -13.95
N VAL A 308 -32.88 -7.04 -13.93
CA VAL A 308 -33.94 -6.01 -13.95
C VAL A 308 -34.76 -6.11 -15.23
N LEU A 309 -34.12 -6.24 -16.40
CA LEU A 309 -34.78 -6.42 -17.68
C LEU A 309 -35.75 -7.62 -17.64
N ASN A 310 -35.29 -8.78 -17.17
CA ASN A 310 -36.08 -9.99 -17.10
C ASN A 310 -37.29 -9.86 -16.16
N ILE A 311 -37.12 -9.24 -14.99
CA ILE A 311 -38.24 -8.97 -14.07
C ILE A 311 -39.26 -8.07 -14.72
N MET A 312 -38.79 -7.00 -15.34
CA MET A 312 -39.70 -6.03 -15.97
C MET A 312 -40.45 -6.62 -17.13
N LEU A 313 -39.84 -7.49 -17.96
CA LEU A 313 -40.54 -8.21 -19.05
C LEU A 313 -41.64 -9.12 -18.48
N VAL A 314 -41.35 -9.88 -17.45
CA VAL A 314 -42.37 -10.73 -16.80
C VAL A 314 -43.47 -9.89 -16.15
N SER A 315 -43.10 -8.81 -15.45
CA SER A 315 -44.09 -7.89 -14.85
C SER A 315 -45.05 -7.28 -15.89
N VAL A 316 -44.51 -6.91 -17.05
CA VAL A 316 -45.32 -6.39 -18.17
C VAL A 316 -46.27 -7.48 -18.72
N THR A 317 -45.80 -8.73 -18.90
CA THR A 317 -46.67 -9.82 -19.38
C THR A 317 -47.74 -10.20 -18.37
N GLU A 318 -47.42 -10.30 -17.08
CA GLU A 318 -48.39 -10.60 -16.01
C GLU A 318 -49.45 -9.49 -15.85
N ARG A 319 -49.09 -8.22 -16.16
CA ARG A 319 -50.00 -7.06 -16.05
C ARG A 319 -50.57 -6.62 -17.42
N THR A 320 -50.47 -7.43 -18.46
CA THR A 320 -50.91 -7.06 -19.84
C THR A 320 -52.37 -6.63 -19.86
N ARG A 321 -53.26 -7.37 -19.19
CA ARG A 321 -54.69 -7.05 -19.11
C ARG A 321 -54.95 -5.72 -18.37
N GLU A 322 -54.25 -5.47 -17.27
CA GLU A 322 -54.38 -4.20 -16.52
C GLU A 322 -53.93 -2.99 -17.36
N ILE A 323 -52.82 -3.14 -18.09
CA ILE A 323 -52.32 -2.11 -19.02
C ILE A 323 -53.36 -1.86 -20.12
N GLY A 324 -53.98 -2.93 -20.66
CA GLY A 324 -55.04 -2.85 -21.64
C GLY A 324 -56.27 -2.08 -21.17
N ILE A 325 -56.72 -2.36 -19.93
CA ILE A 325 -57.85 -1.64 -19.31
C ILE A 325 -57.50 -0.16 -19.13
N ARG A 326 -56.33 0.17 -18.57
CA ARG A 326 -55.88 1.57 -18.38
C ARG A 326 -55.87 2.33 -19.70
N LYS A 327 -55.40 1.73 -20.77
CA LYS A 327 -55.38 2.33 -22.11
C LYS A 327 -56.78 2.49 -22.71
N ALA A 328 -57.68 1.51 -22.47
CA ALA A 328 -59.07 1.61 -22.92
C ALA A 328 -59.84 2.76 -22.28
N ILE A 329 -59.52 3.11 -21.02
CA ILE A 329 -60.08 4.27 -20.30
C ILE A 329 -59.31 5.58 -20.54
N GLY A 330 -58.33 5.60 -21.48
CA GLY A 330 -57.71 6.84 -21.95
C GLY A 330 -56.30 7.11 -21.43
N ALA A 331 -55.61 6.18 -20.78
CA ALA A 331 -54.23 6.36 -20.40
C ALA A 331 -53.29 6.55 -21.62
N THR A 332 -52.47 7.60 -21.62
CA THR A 332 -51.52 7.90 -22.68
C THR A 332 -50.35 6.90 -22.66
N ARG A 333 -49.73 6.69 -23.81
CA ARG A 333 -48.49 5.86 -23.94
C ARG A 333 -47.39 6.35 -23.02
N ARG A 334 -47.26 7.67 -22.85
CA ARG A 334 -46.27 8.30 -21.99
C ARG A 334 -46.50 7.99 -20.53
N ALA A 335 -47.75 7.98 -20.08
CA ALA A 335 -48.09 7.67 -18.70
C ALA A 335 -47.72 6.22 -18.33
N ILE A 336 -47.92 5.27 -19.23
CA ILE A 336 -47.52 3.86 -19.04
C ILE A 336 -45.99 3.74 -19.06
N LEU A 337 -45.31 4.40 -20.02
CA LEU A 337 -43.85 4.41 -20.11
C LEU A 337 -43.22 4.93 -18.80
N GLU A 338 -43.66 6.12 -18.34
CA GLU A 338 -43.16 6.75 -17.10
C GLU A 338 -43.38 5.86 -15.89
N GLN A 339 -44.51 5.20 -15.79
CA GLN A 339 -44.81 4.30 -14.68
C GLN A 339 -43.79 3.14 -14.58
N PHE A 340 -43.55 2.44 -15.68
CA PHE A 340 -42.61 1.30 -15.70
C PHE A 340 -41.16 1.71 -15.57
N LEU A 341 -40.79 2.91 -16.11
CA LEU A 341 -39.46 3.48 -15.91
C LEU A 341 -39.19 3.83 -14.44
N ILE A 342 -40.14 4.44 -13.77
CA ILE A 342 -40.03 4.77 -12.36
C ILE A 342 -39.90 3.47 -11.54
N GLU A 343 -40.68 2.44 -11.87
CA GLU A 343 -40.61 1.13 -11.19
C GLU A 343 -39.21 0.50 -11.30
N SER A 344 -38.60 0.54 -12.49
CA SER A 344 -37.24 0.02 -12.71
C SER A 344 -36.16 0.85 -12.02
N ILE A 345 -36.28 2.17 -12.03
CA ILE A 345 -35.36 3.09 -11.34
C ILE A 345 -35.45 2.89 -9.82
N VAL A 346 -36.64 2.72 -9.26
CA VAL A 346 -36.82 2.45 -7.82
C VAL A 346 -36.19 1.12 -7.44
N LEU A 347 -36.38 0.08 -8.27
CA LEU A 347 -35.81 -1.24 -8.03
C LEU A 347 -34.28 -1.19 -8.05
N ALA A 348 -33.69 -0.55 -9.06
CA ALA A 348 -32.25 -0.36 -9.16
C ALA A 348 -31.70 0.58 -8.06
N GLY A 349 -32.44 1.63 -7.72
CA GLY A 349 -32.10 2.56 -6.65
C GLY A 349 -32.06 1.89 -5.27
N LEU A 350 -33.05 1.04 -4.96
CA LEU A 350 -33.03 0.26 -3.71
C LEU A 350 -31.88 -0.73 -3.67
N GLY A 351 -31.62 -1.47 -4.77
CA GLY A 351 -30.46 -2.34 -4.88
C GLY A 351 -29.15 -1.57 -4.71
N GLY A 352 -29.03 -0.42 -5.36
CA GLY A 352 -27.87 0.48 -5.23
C GLY A 352 -27.68 1.01 -3.80
N LEU A 353 -28.74 1.48 -3.14
CA LEU A 353 -28.69 1.96 -1.77
C LEU A 353 -28.25 0.87 -0.76
N VAL A 354 -28.81 -0.32 -0.88
CA VAL A 354 -28.38 -1.47 -0.07
C VAL A 354 -26.92 -1.81 -0.39
N GLY A 355 -26.53 -1.78 -1.67
CA GLY A 355 -25.15 -1.99 -2.09
C GLY A 355 -24.19 -0.96 -1.51
N VAL A 356 -24.58 0.32 -1.43
CA VAL A 356 -23.81 1.37 -0.75
C VAL A 356 -23.66 1.05 0.74
N GLY A 357 -24.76 0.69 1.44
CA GLY A 357 -24.71 0.33 2.84
C GLY A 357 -23.80 -0.87 3.13
N VAL A 358 -23.91 -1.93 2.32
CA VAL A 358 -23.06 -3.12 2.40
C VAL A 358 -21.60 -2.78 2.09
N GLY A 359 -21.34 -1.99 1.05
CA GLY A 359 -19.99 -1.58 0.65
C GLY A 359 -19.29 -0.76 1.73
N ILE A 360 -19.99 0.22 2.34
CA ILE A 360 -19.47 0.99 3.48
C ILE A 360 -19.22 0.08 4.67
N GLY A 361 -20.18 -0.78 5.02
CA GLY A 361 -20.06 -1.72 6.15
C GLY A 361 -18.87 -2.66 6.00
N LEU A 362 -18.69 -3.27 4.83
CA LEU A 362 -17.54 -4.13 4.53
C LEU A 362 -16.20 -3.37 4.54
N SER A 363 -16.18 -2.13 4.05
CA SER A 363 -14.97 -1.29 4.10
C SER A 363 -14.56 -0.98 5.55
N LEU A 364 -15.50 -0.60 6.39
CA LEU A 364 -15.24 -0.34 7.82
C LEU A 364 -14.80 -1.61 8.55
N LEU A 365 -15.43 -2.74 8.24
CA LEU A 365 -15.05 -4.05 8.79
C LEU A 365 -13.62 -4.43 8.38
N ALA A 366 -13.24 -4.21 7.12
CA ALA A 366 -11.88 -4.44 6.63
C ALA A 366 -10.86 -3.59 7.41
N GLY A 367 -11.15 -2.31 7.67
CA GLY A 367 -10.30 -1.45 8.48
C GLY A 367 -10.15 -1.90 9.94
N ALA A 368 -11.22 -2.46 10.53
CA ALA A 368 -11.19 -2.96 11.89
C ALA A 368 -10.41 -4.30 12.03
N ILE A 369 -10.47 -5.16 11.02
CA ILE A 369 -9.85 -6.49 11.05
C ILE A 369 -8.41 -6.46 10.55
N ALA A 370 -8.05 -5.56 9.62
CA ALA A 370 -6.73 -5.51 8.99
C ALA A 370 -5.57 -5.47 10.01
N PRO A 371 -5.59 -4.67 11.08
CA PRO A 371 -4.52 -4.67 12.08
C PRO A 371 -4.38 -6.01 12.83
N ALA A 372 -5.49 -6.73 13.03
CA ALA A 372 -5.49 -8.01 13.71
C ALA A 372 -4.96 -9.17 12.84
N LEU A 373 -5.03 -9.04 11.52
CA LEU A 373 -4.53 -10.05 10.57
C LEU A 373 -3.02 -10.01 10.41
N ASP A 374 -2.39 -8.88 10.73
CA ASP A 374 -0.94 -8.71 10.55
C ASP A 374 -0.28 -8.04 11.76
N PRO A 375 -0.33 -8.70 12.93
CA PRO A 375 0.31 -8.19 14.14
C PRO A 375 1.84 -8.24 14.05
N ALA A 376 2.38 -9.12 13.20
CA ALA A 376 3.81 -9.40 13.14
C ALA A 376 4.58 -8.42 12.24
N SER A 377 4.10 -8.08 11.05
CA SER A 377 4.79 -7.16 10.14
C SER A 377 4.46 -5.69 10.40
N GLY A 378 3.32 -5.43 11.06
CA GLY A 378 2.79 -4.09 11.27
C GLY A 378 2.44 -3.35 9.96
N PHE A 379 2.51 -4.04 8.81
CA PHE A 379 2.22 -3.42 7.51
C PHE A 379 0.78 -2.91 7.44
N LEU A 380 -0.16 -3.67 8.01
CA LEU A 380 -1.58 -3.30 8.08
C LEU A 380 -1.97 -2.50 9.33
N ALA A 381 -1.02 -2.23 10.25
CA ALA A 381 -1.33 -1.53 11.51
C ALA A 381 -1.85 -0.10 11.32
N GLY A 382 -1.51 0.54 10.19
CA GLY A 382 -2.02 1.87 9.81
C GLY A 382 -3.03 1.85 8.67
N PHE A 383 -3.54 0.66 8.31
CA PHE A 383 -4.49 0.56 7.21
C PHE A 383 -5.86 1.11 7.62
N ALA A 384 -6.28 2.16 6.96
CA ALA A 384 -7.62 2.74 7.09
C ALA A 384 -8.23 2.87 5.69
N PRO A 385 -9.34 2.17 5.40
CA PRO A 385 -10.03 2.34 4.13
C PRO A 385 -10.59 3.77 4.02
N VAL A 386 -10.37 4.41 2.87
CA VAL A 386 -10.78 5.79 2.64
C VAL A 386 -12.10 5.80 1.88
N LEU A 387 -13.17 6.20 2.57
CA LEU A 387 -14.48 6.37 1.97
C LEU A 387 -14.55 7.73 1.27
N SER A 388 -14.48 7.72 -0.05
CA SER A 388 -14.63 8.93 -0.87
C SER A 388 -16.06 9.05 -1.38
N VAL A 389 -16.59 10.27 -1.39
CA VAL A 389 -17.95 10.55 -1.86
C VAL A 389 -18.10 10.25 -3.35
N LEU A 390 -17.05 10.49 -4.15
CA LEU A 390 -17.13 10.33 -5.61
C LEU A 390 -17.36 8.87 -6.05
N PRO A 391 -16.65 7.83 -5.56
CA PRO A 391 -16.95 6.43 -5.90
C PRO A 391 -18.33 5.98 -5.38
N VAL A 392 -18.75 6.46 -4.20
CA VAL A 392 -20.06 6.12 -3.63
C VAL A 392 -21.18 6.71 -4.47
N ALA A 393 -21.14 8.00 -4.77
CA ALA A 393 -22.15 8.67 -5.60
C ALA A 393 -22.12 8.16 -7.06
N GLY A 394 -20.91 7.91 -7.60
CA GLY A 394 -20.72 7.38 -8.93
C GLY A 394 -21.32 5.97 -9.09
N SER A 395 -21.02 5.05 -8.18
CA SER A 395 -21.57 3.68 -8.25
C SER A 395 -23.09 3.64 -8.06
N PHE A 396 -23.63 4.48 -7.19
CA PHE A 396 -25.08 4.64 -7.06
C PHE A 396 -25.71 5.24 -8.33
N GLY A 397 -25.10 6.29 -8.91
CA GLY A 397 -25.56 6.89 -10.16
C GLY A 397 -25.56 5.89 -11.35
N ILE A 398 -24.51 5.06 -11.44
CA ILE A 398 -24.45 3.98 -12.43
C ILE A 398 -25.57 2.96 -12.22
N SER A 399 -25.86 2.59 -10.96
CA SER A 399 -26.98 1.69 -10.64
C SER A 399 -28.32 2.25 -11.13
N LEU A 400 -28.59 3.53 -10.92
CA LEU A 400 -29.78 4.21 -11.43
C LEU A 400 -29.82 4.23 -12.96
N ALA A 401 -28.69 4.52 -13.62
CA ALA A 401 -28.59 4.52 -15.08
C ALA A 401 -28.87 3.12 -15.66
N ILE A 402 -28.39 2.07 -15.04
CA ILE A 402 -28.68 0.69 -15.43
C ILE A 402 -30.17 0.38 -15.25
N GLY A 403 -30.78 0.80 -14.14
CA GLY A 403 -32.22 0.67 -13.94
C GLY A 403 -33.03 1.35 -15.05
N LEU A 404 -32.62 2.54 -15.48
CA LEU A 404 -33.24 3.27 -16.58
C LEU A 404 -33.06 2.56 -17.93
N LEU A 405 -31.86 2.11 -18.26
CA LEU A 405 -31.56 1.43 -19.51
C LEU A 405 -32.24 0.05 -19.60
N ALA A 406 -32.10 -0.77 -18.55
CA ALA A 406 -32.69 -2.10 -18.50
C ALA A 406 -34.22 -2.08 -18.43
N GLY A 407 -34.80 -1.09 -17.75
CA GLY A 407 -36.24 -0.88 -17.69
C GLY A 407 -36.82 -0.23 -18.92
N GLY A 408 -36.01 0.45 -19.72
CA GLY A 408 -36.45 1.22 -20.88
C GLY A 408 -37.13 0.37 -21.96
N TYR A 409 -36.52 -0.76 -22.31
CA TYR A 409 -37.08 -1.66 -23.33
C TYR A 409 -38.44 -2.28 -22.92
N PRO A 410 -38.59 -2.89 -21.72
CA PRO A 410 -39.88 -3.37 -21.25
C PRO A 410 -40.95 -2.30 -21.15
N ALA A 411 -40.59 -1.13 -20.61
CA ALA A 411 -41.49 0.01 -20.48
C ALA A 411 -42.01 0.49 -21.84
N TYR A 412 -41.11 0.58 -22.82
CA TYR A 412 -41.51 0.92 -24.21
C TYR A 412 -42.42 -0.12 -24.80
N ARG A 413 -42.17 -1.41 -24.63
CA ARG A 413 -43.03 -2.49 -25.11
C ARG A 413 -44.41 -2.45 -24.44
N ALA A 414 -44.48 -2.22 -23.12
CA ALA A 414 -45.73 -2.01 -22.42
C ALA A 414 -46.54 -0.81 -22.95
N ALA A 415 -45.83 0.28 -23.26
CA ALA A 415 -46.46 1.49 -23.82
C ALA A 415 -46.98 1.30 -25.23
N GLN A 416 -46.54 0.29 -25.99
CA GLN A 416 -47.03 0.00 -27.35
C GLN A 416 -48.18 -1.00 -27.42
N LEU A 417 -48.51 -1.73 -26.33
CA LEU A 417 -49.59 -2.71 -26.31
C LEU A 417 -50.92 -2.06 -26.82
N ARG A 418 -51.63 -2.76 -27.71
CA ARG A 418 -52.95 -2.35 -28.18
C ARG A 418 -54.02 -2.79 -27.21
N PRO A 419 -55.01 -1.97 -26.81
CA PRO A 419 -56.05 -2.34 -25.84
C PRO A 419 -56.79 -3.62 -26.21
N ILE A 420 -57.11 -3.80 -27.53
CA ILE A 420 -57.84 -4.96 -28.03
C ILE A 420 -57.04 -6.25 -27.89
N GLU A 421 -55.74 -6.22 -28.17
CA GLU A 421 -54.83 -7.37 -28.05
C GLU A 421 -54.59 -7.71 -26.60
N ALA A 422 -54.45 -6.69 -25.74
CA ALA A 422 -54.21 -6.85 -24.30
C ALA A 422 -55.42 -7.43 -23.53
N LEU A 423 -56.65 -7.15 -23.99
CA LEU A 423 -57.89 -7.69 -23.39
C LEU A 423 -58.20 -9.11 -23.85
N ARG A 424 -57.61 -9.54 -24.99
CA ARG A 424 -57.79 -10.91 -25.57
C ARG A 424 -56.74 -11.93 -25.05
N TYR A 425 -55.77 -11.45 -24.28
CA TYR A 425 -54.76 -12.30 -23.71
C TYR A 425 -55.35 -13.06 -22.48
N GLU A 426 -55.51 -14.39 -22.61
CA GLU A 426 -55.87 -15.29 -21.51
C GLU A 426 -54.65 -15.59 -20.62
#